data_b433dc8a36eb75655ade32adfd32933b
#
_entry.id   b433dc8a36eb75655ade32adfd32933b
#
_cell.length_a   1.000
_cell.length_b   1.000
_cell.length_c   1.000
_cell.angle_alpha   90.00
_cell.angle_beta   90.00
_cell.angle_gamma   90.00
#
_symmetry.space_group_name_H-M   'P 1'
#
loop_
_entity.id
_entity.type
_entity.pdbx_description
1 polymer ?
#
loop_
_entity_poly.entity_id
_entity_poly.type
_entity_poly.pdbx_seq_one_letter_code
_entity_poly.pdbx_strand_id
1 'polypeptide(L)'
;MERGGGVRVYVAAPYTKGDRSENMRRAMKAMDDLIAAGHDPFLPILTHFQDLCHPRPWEDWMRVDLAWLPFAEAVVRLPGASVGADMETVIAREDGIPVFDGVEAFLAR
;
A
#
# COMPACT_ATOMS: atom_id res chain seq x y z
N MET A 1 -11.84 -20.65 10.66
CA MET A 1 -10.47 -20.73 10.13
C MET A 1 -9.58 -19.79 10.92
N GLU A 2 -8.51 -20.31 11.44
CA GLU A 2 -7.56 -19.50 12.19
C GLU A 2 -6.72 -18.65 11.23
N ARG A 3 -6.48 -17.42 11.64
CA ARG A 3 -5.58 -16.55 10.93
C ARG A 3 -4.14 -16.99 11.24
N GLY A 4 -3.30 -17.15 10.21
CA GLY A 4 -1.88 -17.43 10.40
C GLY A 4 -1.14 -16.29 11.08
N GLY A 5 0.15 -16.46 11.35
CA GLY A 5 1.00 -15.48 12.03
C GLY A 5 1.40 -14.27 11.18
N GLY A 6 0.76 -14.05 10.04
CA GLY A 6 1.07 -12.94 9.14
C GLY A 6 0.59 -11.59 9.63
N VAL A 7 1.23 -10.54 9.12
CA VAL A 7 0.91 -9.15 9.42
C VAL A 7 0.08 -8.58 8.27
N ARG A 8 -1.00 -7.87 8.59
CA ARG A 8 -1.76 -7.10 7.60
C ARG A 8 -0.98 -5.85 7.25
N VAL A 9 -0.44 -5.81 6.02
CA VAL A 9 0.44 -4.75 5.57
C VAL A 9 -0.25 -3.91 4.50
N TYR A 10 -0.37 -2.61 4.74
CA TYR A 10 -0.85 -1.67 3.74
C TYR A 10 0.34 -1.19 2.92
N VAL A 11 0.32 -1.41 1.60
CA VAL A 11 1.41 -1.01 0.72
C VAL A 11 1.09 0.36 0.11
N ALA A 12 1.73 1.40 0.62
CA ALA A 12 1.61 2.76 0.12
C ALA A 12 2.61 3.00 -1.01
N ALA A 13 2.12 3.17 -2.23
CA ALA A 13 2.96 3.16 -3.42
C ALA A 13 2.68 4.34 -4.34
N PRO A 14 3.72 4.91 -5.00
CA PRO A 14 3.52 5.87 -6.08
C PRO A 14 2.80 5.23 -7.25
N TYR A 15 1.96 6.01 -7.94
CA TYR A 15 1.26 5.53 -9.12
C TYR A 15 1.40 6.48 -10.31
N THR A 16 0.94 7.72 -10.17
CA THR A 16 0.78 8.63 -11.31
C THR A 16 2.05 9.36 -11.74
N LYS A 17 3.00 9.58 -10.82
CA LYS A 17 4.25 10.29 -11.13
C LYS A 17 5.30 9.32 -11.64
N GLY A 18 6.00 9.72 -12.69
CA GLY A 18 6.99 8.89 -13.35
C GLY A 18 6.34 7.86 -14.27
N ASP A 19 6.97 6.71 -14.42
CA ASP A 19 6.47 5.62 -15.27
C ASP A 19 5.42 4.82 -14.52
N ARG A 20 4.16 4.95 -14.94
CA ARG A 20 3.02 4.25 -14.30
C ARG A 20 3.16 2.74 -14.36
N SER A 21 3.62 2.22 -15.48
CA SER A 21 3.78 0.76 -15.65
C SER A 21 4.85 0.23 -14.70
N GLU A 22 5.95 0.94 -14.55
CA GLU A 22 7.01 0.56 -13.64
C GLU A 22 6.58 0.69 -12.19
N ASN A 23 5.84 1.75 -11.84
CA ASN A 23 5.27 1.91 -10.50
C ASN A 23 4.36 0.76 -10.14
N MET A 24 3.48 0.35 -11.07
CA MET A 24 2.59 -0.78 -10.87
C MET A 24 3.37 -2.09 -10.69
N ARG A 25 4.39 -2.32 -11.51
CA ARG A 25 5.21 -3.53 -11.44
C ARG A 25 5.92 -3.63 -10.09
N ARG A 26 6.49 -2.53 -9.60
CA ARG A 26 7.17 -2.50 -8.30
C ARG A 26 6.21 -2.77 -7.15
N ALA A 27 5.02 -2.19 -7.22
CA ALA A 27 4.00 -2.39 -6.21
C ALA A 27 3.51 -3.85 -6.17
N MET A 28 3.29 -4.44 -7.34
CA MET A 28 2.88 -5.83 -7.44
C MET A 28 3.98 -6.78 -6.97
N LYS A 29 5.25 -6.48 -7.26
CA LYS A 29 6.37 -7.26 -6.75
C LYS A 29 6.46 -7.18 -5.23
N ALA A 30 6.29 -5.99 -4.66
CA ALA A 30 6.27 -5.82 -3.20
C ALA A 30 5.17 -6.68 -2.57
N MET A 31 3.98 -6.67 -3.15
CA MET A 31 2.88 -7.50 -2.69
C MET A 31 3.25 -8.99 -2.73
N ASP A 32 3.83 -9.46 -3.83
CA ASP A 32 4.25 -10.85 -3.98
C ASP A 32 5.30 -11.25 -2.97
N ASP A 33 6.31 -10.40 -2.75
CA ASP A 33 7.36 -10.65 -1.76
C ASP A 33 6.77 -10.77 -0.35
N LEU A 34 5.79 -9.93 0.00
CA LEU A 34 5.14 -9.99 1.30
C LEU A 34 4.30 -11.26 1.47
N ILE A 35 3.58 -11.68 0.43
CA ILE A 35 2.82 -12.94 0.44
C ILE A 35 3.76 -14.11 0.62
N ALA A 36 4.87 -14.13 -0.13
CA ALA A 36 5.87 -15.21 -0.04
C ALA A 36 6.47 -15.32 1.35
N ALA A 37 6.58 -14.20 2.08
CA ALA A 37 7.09 -14.17 3.46
C ALA A 37 6.01 -14.49 4.51
N GLY A 38 4.78 -14.83 4.10
CA GLY A 38 3.71 -15.23 5.00
C GLY A 38 2.85 -14.10 5.52
N HIS A 39 2.91 -12.93 4.90
CA HIS A 39 2.11 -11.77 5.31
C HIS A 39 0.88 -11.57 4.43
N ASP A 40 0.01 -10.66 4.86
CA ASP A 40 -1.27 -10.38 4.22
C ASP A 40 -1.30 -8.93 3.72
N PRO A 41 -0.76 -8.66 2.51
CA PRO A 41 -0.69 -7.30 2.00
C PRO A 41 -2.01 -6.84 1.40
N PHE A 42 -2.28 -5.54 1.54
CA PHE A 42 -3.32 -4.82 0.82
C PHE A 42 -2.65 -3.78 -0.06
N LEU A 43 -2.95 -3.80 -1.36
CA LEU A 43 -2.30 -2.96 -2.36
C LEU A 43 -3.34 -2.02 -2.99
N PRO A 44 -3.52 -0.79 -2.46
CA PRO A 44 -4.52 0.15 -2.97
C PRO A 44 -4.37 0.50 -4.44
N ILE A 45 -3.14 0.54 -4.95
CA ILE A 45 -2.87 0.88 -6.36
C ILE A 45 -3.59 -0.06 -7.33
N LEU A 46 -4.01 -1.25 -6.91
CA LEU A 46 -4.78 -2.18 -7.75
C LEU A 46 -6.15 -1.63 -8.14
N THR A 47 -6.66 -0.60 -7.46
CA THR A 47 -7.88 0.11 -7.87
C THR A 47 -7.73 0.78 -9.24
N HIS A 48 -6.51 0.89 -9.77
CA HIS A 48 -6.27 1.34 -11.13
C HIS A 48 -7.10 0.55 -12.14
N PHE A 49 -7.20 -0.76 -11.98
CA PHE A 49 -7.97 -1.59 -12.90
C PHE A 49 -9.47 -1.30 -12.80
N GLN A 50 -9.96 -1.04 -11.60
CA GLN A 50 -11.34 -0.62 -11.40
C GLN A 50 -11.58 0.74 -12.05
N ASP A 51 -10.64 1.67 -11.89
CA ASP A 51 -10.74 3.03 -12.44
C ASP A 51 -10.74 3.03 -13.97
N LEU A 52 -10.04 2.09 -14.61
CA LEU A 52 -10.07 1.94 -16.06
C LEU A 52 -11.48 1.63 -16.58
N CYS A 53 -12.23 0.82 -15.85
CA CYS A 53 -13.58 0.40 -16.24
C CYS A 53 -14.65 1.41 -15.77
N HIS A 54 -14.46 2.00 -14.61
CA HIS A 54 -15.40 2.92 -13.97
C HIS A 54 -14.61 4.10 -13.38
N PRO A 55 -14.23 5.08 -14.22
CA PRO A 55 -13.40 6.20 -13.76
C PRO A 55 -14.07 7.02 -12.65
N ARG A 56 -13.25 7.38 -11.66
CA ARG A 56 -13.67 8.24 -10.54
C ARG A 56 -12.60 9.27 -10.24
N PRO A 57 -12.97 10.40 -9.60
CA PRO A 57 -11.99 11.37 -9.11
C PRO A 57 -11.02 10.72 -8.11
N TRP A 58 -9.79 11.21 -8.07
CA TRP A 58 -8.76 10.75 -7.16
C TRP A 58 -9.22 10.75 -5.70
N GLU A 59 -10.01 11.74 -5.31
CA GLU A 59 -10.55 11.88 -3.96
C GLU A 59 -11.39 10.68 -3.53
N ASP A 60 -12.15 10.09 -4.46
CA ASP A 60 -12.94 8.89 -4.16
C ASP A 60 -12.06 7.71 -3.82
N TRP A 61 -10.97 7.51 -4.58
CA TRP A 61 -10.03 6.42 -4.31
C TRP A 61 -9.30 6.63 -2.99
N MET A 62 -8.88 7.85 -2.68
CA MET A 62 -8.25 8.16 -1.41
C MET A 62 -9.21 7.93 -0.23
N ARG A 63 -10.46 8.31 -0.37
CA ARG A 63 -11.47 8.06 0.67
C ARG A 63 -11.61 6.57 0.97
N VAL A 64 -11.69 5.74 -0.07
CA VAL A 64 -11.81 4.29 0.09
C VAL A 64 -10.55 3.72 0.75
N ASP A 65 -9.37 4.11 0.25
CA ASP A 65 -8.10 3.62 0.78
C ASP A 65 -7.93 3.98 2.26
N LEU A 66 -8.24 5.23 2.62
CA LEU A 66 -8.10 5.69 3.99
C LEU A 66 -9.13 5.05 4.94
N ALA A 67 -10.27 4.59 4.42
CA ALA A 67 -11.23 3.84 5.22
C ALA A 67 -10.69 2.45 5.62
N TRP A 68 -9.83 1.85 4.80
CA TRP A 68 -9.23 0.54 5.09
C TRP A 68 -7.92 0.62 5.86
N LEU A 69 -7.21 1.74 5.75
CA LEU A 69 -5.90 1.90 6.38
C LEU A 69 -5.87 1.59 7.89
N PRO A 70 -6.85 2.01 8.70
CA PRO A 70 -6.83 1.72 10.15
C PRO A 70 -6.82 0.23 10.50
N PHE A 71 -7.21 -0.63 9.58
CA PHE A 71 -7.20 -2.08 9.81
C PHE A 71 -5.85 -2.72 9.53
N ALA A 72 -4.89 -1.97 9.01
CA ALA A 72 -3.53 -2.45 8.79
C ALA A 72 -2.75 -2.48 10.11
N GLU A 73 -1.84 -3.44 10.22
CA GLU A 73 -0.93 -3.55 11.36
C GLU A 73 0.42 -2.89 11.09
N ALA A 74 0.73 -2.67 9.82
CA ALA A 74 1.94 -1.99 9.38
C ALA A 74 1.71 -1.36 8.01
N VAL A 75 2.51 -0.34 7.69
CA VAL A 75 2.54 0.27 6.36
C VAL A 75 3.94 0.09 5.79
N VAL A 76 4.02 -0.35 4.54
CA VAL A 76 5.25 -0.34 3.76
C VAL A 76 5.12 0.77 2.72
N ARG A 77 5.99 1.78 2.81
CA ARG A 77 6.04 2.90 1.86
C ARG A 77 7.08 2.59 0.79
N LEU A 78 6.63 2.40 -0.44
CA LEU A 78 7.55 2.21 -1.56
C LEU A 78 8.16 3.55 -1.99
N PRO A 79 9.39 3.56 -2.52
CA PRO A 79 10.08 4.80 -2.87
C PRO A 79 9.43 5.52 -4.05
N GLY A 80 9.64 6.82 -4.12
CA GLY A 80 9.17 7.67 -5.19
C GLY A 80 8.19 8.73 -4.72
N ALA A 81 8.09 9.82 -5.48
CA ALA A 81 7.22 10.94 -5.17
C ALA A 81 5.75 10.54 -5.32
N SER A 82 4.95 10.78 -4.31
CA SER A 82 3.52 10.51 -4.33
C SER A 82 2.81 11.26 -3.20
N VAL A 83 1.91 12.17 -3.56
CA VAL A 83 1.10 12.90 -2.59
C VAL A 83 0.20 11.93 -1.81
N GLY A 84 -0.43 10.98 -2.52
CA GLY A 84 -1.32 10.00 -1.88
C GLY A 84 -0.60 9.11 -0.90
N ALA A 85 0.55 8.54 -1.30
CA ALA A 85 1.34 7.69 -0.42
C ALA A 85 1.88 8.47 0.79
N ASP A 86 2.26 9.73 0.61
CA ASP A 86 2.69 10.58 1.71
C ASP A 86 1.55 10.81 2.71
N MET A 87 0.34 11.11 2.22
CA MET A 87 -0.84 11.26 3.08
C MET A 87 -1.13 10.00 3.87
N GLU A 88 -1.05 8.85 3.22
CA GLU A 88 -1.29 7.56 3.87
C GLU A 88 -0.29 7.31 5.01
N THR A 89 1.00 7.64 4.79
CA THR A 89 2.02 7.46 5.82
C THR A 89 1.85 8.41 7.00
N VAL A 90 1.46 9.66 6.73
CA VAL A 90 1.20 10.64 7.80
C VAL A 90 0.03 10.14 8.68
N ILE A 91 -1.06 9.73 8.06
CA ILE A 91 -2.23 9.23 8.79
C ILE A 91 -1.90 7.96 9.57
N ALA A 92 -1.14 7.05 8.98
CA ALA A 92 -0.71 5.82 9.66
C ALA A 92 0.09 6.15 10.92
N ARG A 93 1.04 7.07 10.83
CA ARG A 93 1.85 7.48 11.99
C ARG A 93 1.00 8.14 13.07
N GLU A 94 0.06 8.98 12.69
CA GLU A 94 -0.88 9.60 13.65
C GLU A 94 -1.71 8.55 14.38
N ASP A 95 -2.08 7.47 13.69
CA ASP A 95 -2.86 6.36 14.25
C ASP A 95 -1.99 5.33 14.98
N GLY A 96 -0.68 5.56 15.10
CA GLY A 96 0.22 4.64 15.80
C GLY A 96 0.58 3.39 15.00
N ILE A 97 0.31 3.38 13.70
CA ILE A 97 0.67 2.26 12.83
C ILE A 97 2.11 2.43 12.35
N PRO A 98 3.00 1.44 12.58
CA PRO A 98 4.39 1.58 12.16
C PRO A 98 4.53 1.64 10.64
N VAL A 99 5.42 2.52 10.16
CA VAL A 99 5.70 2.73 8.74
C VAL A 99 7.13 2.32 8.46
N PHE A 100 7.32 1.50 7.44
CA PHE A 100 8.63 1.01 7.01
C PHE A 100 8.93 1.51 5.60
N ASP A 101 10.17 1.93 5.37
CA ASP A 101 10.62 2.40 4.07
C ASP A 101 11.09 1.20 3.21
N GLY A 102 10.14 0.59 2.52
CA GLY A 102 10.39 -0.55 1.66
C GLY A 102 10.15 -1.91 2.31
N VAL A 103 10.02 -2.92 1.48
CA VAL A 103 9.74 -4.30 1.91
C VAL A 103 10.89 -4.85 2.76
N GLU A 104 12.15 -4.58 2.36
CA GLU A 104 13.31 -5.11 3.07
C GLU A 104 13.36 -4.62 4.51
N ALA A 105 13.08 -3.33 4.75
CA ALA A 105 13.05 -2.79 6.09
C ALA A 105 11.98 -3.46 6.95
N PHE A 106 10.81 -3.73 6.36
CA PHE A 106 9.74 -4.43 7.06
C PHE A 106 10.14 -5.88 7.41
N LEU A 107 10.70 -6.61 6.46
CA LEU A 107 11.10 -8.00 6.67
C LEU A 107 12.26 -8.14 7.66
N ALA A 108 13.10 -7.12 7.79
CA ALA A 108 14.26 -7.12 8.68
C ALA A 108 13.94 -6.70 10.12
N ARG A 109 12.73 -6.27 10.41
CA ARG A 109 12.32 -5.79 11.75
C ARG A 109 12.42 -6.85 12.81
#